data_7bd68fe247f6b968e7de0f675c0c6dbc
#
_entry.id   7bd68fe247f6b968e7de0f675c0c6dbc
#
_cell.length_a   1.000
_cell.length_b   1.000
_cell.length_c   1.000
_cell.angle_alpha   90.00
_cell.angle_beta   90.00
_cell.angle_gamma   90.00
#
_symmetry.space_group_name_H-M   'P 1'
#
loop_
_entity.id
_entity.type
_entity.pdbx_description
1 polymer ?
#
loop_
_entity_poly.entity_id
_entity_poly.type
_entity_poly.pdbx_seq_one_letter_code
_entity_poly.pdbx_strand_id
1 'polypeptide(L)'
;MKTTTLLLASVATLALALPAGAADPQLLVFDWAGFEEPGLFASYVEKHGQAPSYSFYGDDDEAFQKVASGFRADVAHPCSQMVSKYRDAGLIEPWDVSRIPEFANIDPEFLASPIFKDDAGVWYIPTDWGATAIAYNPDLVPADDVASLQVFLSPKYKGRTSLPDSSDDVWALAYLATGVTDWTVISEDQFKAAAAWLREAHKNVASYWADPAEMSQIMASGEVLVAWSWNDGVAYLQDDGYPVAFQREATEGSSSWFCGFINLKNGPGSEDKAYDFINSWLRPEAGPALLDAIGYGHTNAAAMALVSLEDRETAGLTEVNAPVLAQTPNDPAMRERQLAEFEQIKAGF
;
A
#
# COMPACT_ATOMS: atom_id res chain seq x y z
N MET A 1 2.61 -67.65 36.23
CA MET A 1 2.14 -66.36 35.73
C MET A 1 3.25 -65.35 35.96
N LYS A 2 3.96 -64.93 34.86
CA LYS A 2 5.03 -63.94 34.97
C LYS A 2 4.46 -62.64 34.38
N THR A 3 4.30 -61.62 35.19
CA THR A 3 3.85 -60.26 34.83
C THR A 3 5.08 -59.46 34.35
N THR A 4 5.08 -59.08 33.05
CA THR A 4 6.10 -58.22 32.46
C THR A 4 5.58 -56.77 32.50
N THR A 5 6.27 -55.94 33.27
CA THR A 5 6.00 -54.51 33.36
C THR A 5 6.77 -53.76 32.25
N LEU A 6 6.03 -53.17 31.29
CA LEU A 6 6.61 -52.26 30.29
C LEU A 6 6.79 -50.85 30.91
N LEU A 7 8.01 -50.39 30.96
CA LEU A 7 8.32 -48.97 31.24
C LEU A 7 8.27 -48.18 29.91
N LEU A 8 7.29 -47.26 29.81
CA LEU A 8 7.26 -46.23 28.76
C LEU A 8 8.20 -45.07 29.19
N ALA A 9 9.27 -44.90 28.45
CA ALA A 9 10.11 -43.72 28.54
C ALA A 9 9.54 -42.59 27.70
N SER A 10 8.99 -41.56 28.33
CA SER A 10 8.58 -40.32 27.67
C SER A 10 9.80 -39.47 27.37
N VAL A 11 10.11 -39.30 26.07
CA VAL A 11 11.09 -38.33 25.59
C VAL A 11 10.43 -36.96 25.57
N ALA A 12 10.76 -36.12 26.52
CA ALA A 12 10.35 -34.70 26.49
C ALA A 12 11.27 -33.96 25.52
N THR A 13 10.74 -33.61 24.36
CA THR A 13 11.35 -32.66 23.43
C THR A 13 11.28 -31.26 24.03
N LEU A 14 12.43 -30.78 24.52
CA LEU A 14 12.60 -29.37 24.93
C LEU A 14 12.62 -28.54 23.63
N ALA A 15 11.51 -27.91 23.27
CA ALA A 15 11.51 -26.84 22.31
C ALA A 15 12.26 -25.64 22.92
N LEU A 16 13.46 -25.37 22.44
CA LEU A 16 14.17 -24.13 22.72
C LEU A 16 13.37 -22.99 22.03
N ALA A 17 12.53 -22.32 22.79
CA ALA A 17 12.02 -21.01 22.40
C ALA A 17 13.23 -20.07 22.31
N LEU A 18 13.59 -19.68 21.09
CA LEU A 18 14.51 -18.56 20.89
C LEU A 18 13.85 -17.35 21.56
N PRO A 19 14.59 -16.59 22.39
CA PRO A 19 14.02 -15.35 22.91
C PRO A 19 13.68 -14.47 21.69
N ALA A 20 12.46 -13.95 21.64
CA ALA A 20 12.13 -12.84 20.75
C ALA A 20 13.16 -11.74 21.08
N GLY A 21 14.10 -11.50 20.16
CA GLY A 21 15.15 -10.51 20.35
C GLY A 21 14.47 -9.16 20.61
N ALA A 22 14.97 -8.39 21.59
CA ALA A 22 14.50 -7.02 21.78
C ALA A 22 14.70 -6.25 20.47
N ALA A 23 13.72 -5.44 20.08
CA ALA A 23 13.83 -4.59 18.90
C ALA A 23 15.01 -3.61 19.05
N ASP A 24 15.65 -3.25 17.94
CA ASP A 24 16.79 -2.34 17.92
C ASP A 24 16.35 -0.91 18.33
N PRO A 25 16.76 -0.40 19.49
CA PRO A 25 16.33 0.92 19.95
C PRO A 25 17.02 2.07 19.20
N GLN A 26 17.96 1.77 18.29
CA GLN A 26 18.70 2.76 17.51
C GLN A 26 18.15 2.90 16.07
N LEU A 27 17.02 2.27 15.75
CA LEU A 27 16.27 2.50 14.54
C LEU A 27 14.77 2.41 14.83
N LEU A 28 14.07 3.51 14.69
CA LEU A 28 12.62 3.57 14.75
C LEU A 28 12.06 3.84 13.35
N VAL A 29 11.35 2.86 12.83
CA VAL A 29 10.62 2.93 11.56
C VAL A 29 9.17 3.30 11.84
N PHE A 30 8.64 4.29 11.12
CA PHE A 30 7.24 4.68 11.17
C PHE A 30 6.55 4.22 9.90
N ASP A 31 5.72 3.18 9.99
CA ASP A 31 5.29 2.37 8.86
C ASP A 31 3.82 1.95 8.95
N TRP A 32 3.31 1.39 7.88
CA TRP A 32 2.05 0.66 7.84
C TRP A 32 2.18 -0.67 8.60
N ALA A 33 1.08 -1.13 9.20
CA ALA A 33 1.05 -2.44 9.83
C ALA A 33 1.23 -3.56 8.77
N GLY A 34 2.03 -4.59 9.10
CA GLY A 34 2.38 -5.68 8.18
C GLY A 34 3.76 -5.53 7.54
N PHE A 35 4.31 -4.32 7.46
CA PHE A 35 5.64 -4.09 6.90
C PHE A 35 6.80 -4.40 7.87
N GLU A 36 6.49 -4.86 9.08
CA GLU A 36 7.46 -5.43 10.01
C GLU A 36 7.89 -6.87 9.68
N GLU A 37 7.57 -7.35 8.48
CA GLU A 37 7.93 -8.70 8.00
C GLU A 37 9.46 -8.85 7.87
N PRO A 38 10.09 -9.81 8.58
CA PRO A 38 11.55 -9.95 8.61
C PRO A 38 12.20 -10.18 7.24
N GLY A 39 11.48 -10.75 6.28
CA GLY A 39 11.95 -10.98 4.91
C GLY A 39 12.31 -9.70 4.17
N LEU A 40 11.65 -8.57 4.50
CA LEU A 40 11.87 -7.26 3.88
C LEU A 40 13.20 -6.62 4.31
N PHE A 41 13.70 -6.97 5.49
CA PHE A 41 14.94 -6.38 6.05
C PHE A 41 15.90 -7.43 6.63
N ALA A 42 15.94 -8.62 6.01
CA ALA A 42 16.75 -9.75 6.49
C ALA A 42 18.23 -9.41 6.65
N SER A 43 18.84 -8.70 5.68
CA SER A 43 20.25 -8.33 5.76
C SER A 43 20.54 -7.26 6.83
N TYR A 44 19.56 -6.45 7.20
CA TYR A 44 19.66 -5.56 8.37
C TYR A 44 19.77 -6.38 9.66
N VAL A 45 18.89 -7.36 9.84
CA VAL A 45 18.90 -8.26 11.03
C VAL A 45 20.19 -9.07 11.07
N GLU A 46 20.66 -9.58 9.92
CA GLU A 46 21.97 -10.28 9.86
C GLU A 46 23.12 -9.39 10.33
N LYS A 47 23.12 -8.12 9.95
CA LYS A 47 24.19 -7.16 10.29
C LYS A 47 24.11 -6.69 11.75
N HIS A 48 22.91 -6.41 12.25
CA HIS A 48 22.70 -5.75 13.55
C HIS A 48 22.22 -6.69 14.67
N GLY A 49 21.81 -7.92 14.32
CA GLY A 49 21.37 -8.95 15.29
C GLY A 49 19.98 -8.72 15.88
N GLN A 50 19.29 -7.65 15.47
CA GLN A 50 17.98 -7.26 15.98
C GLN A 50 17.14 -6.66 14.83
N ALA A 51 15.82 -6.84 14.88
CA ALA A 51 14.89 -6.14 13.98
C ALA A 51 14.76 -4.66 14.39
N PRO A 52 14.41 -3.74 13.48
CA PRO A 52 14.09 -2.36 13.83
C PRO A 52 12.96 -2.26 14.88
N SER A 53 12.87 -1.14 15.55
CA SER A 53 11.67 -0.77 16.31
C SER A 53 10.65 -0.15 15.36
N TYR A 54 9.37 -0.43 15.56
CA TYR A 54 8.28 0.08 14.73
C TYR A 54 7.28 0.92 15.50
N SER A 55 6.70 1.89 14.84
CA SER A 55 5.46 2.56 15.20
C SER A 55 4.58 2.58 13.96
N PHE A 56 3.29 2.33 14.09
CA PHE A 56 2.40 2.15 12.96
C PHE A 56 1.40 3.30 12.80
N TYR A 57 0.90 3.45 11.58
CA TYR A 57 -0.22 4.30 11.19
C TYR A 57 -1.10 3.58 10.17
N GLY A 58 -2.33 4.03 10.01
CA GLY A 58 -3.29 3.48 9.06
C GLY A 58 -3.65 4.44 7.93
N ASP A 59 -3.15 5.70 7.98
CA ASP A 59 -3.44 6.73 7.00
C ASP A 59 -2.27 7.71 6.86
N ASP A 60 -1.95 8.11 5.64
CA ASP A 60 -0.82 9.00 5.31
C ASP A 60 -0.99 10.41 5.89
N ASP A 61 -2.21 10.96 5.92
CA ASP A 61 -2.47 12.28 6.49
C ASP A 61 -2.38 12.25 8.01
N GLU A 62 -2.83 11.16 8.67
CA GLU A 62 -2.61 10.92 10.10
C GLU A 62 -1.12 10.85 10.42
N ALA A 63 -0.36 10.08 9.64
CA ALA A 63 1.09 9.95 9.79
C ALA A 63 1.78 11.32 9.69
N PHE A 64 1.44 12.12 8.69
CA PHE A 64 1.96 13.46 8.53
C PHE A 64 1.64 14.35 9.74
N GLN A 65 0.39 14.39 10.20
CA GLN A 65 -0.02 15.19 11.35
C GLN A 65 0.72 14.78 12.62
N LYS A 66 0.93 13.50 12.83
CA LYS A 66 1.67 12.96 13.98
C LYS A 66 3.14 13.44 13.96
N VAL A 67 3.82 13.37 12.81
CA VAL A 67 5.19 13.88 12.66
C VAL A 67 5.24 15.41 12.81
N ALA A 68 4.32 16.14 12.18
CA ALA A 68 4.23 17.60 12.28
C ALA A 68 3.96 18.06 13.72
N SER A 69 3.24 17.28 14.51
CA SER A 69 2.98 17.54 15.93
C SER A 69 4.14 17.19 16.86
N GLY A 70 5.24 16.67 16.32
CA GLY A 70 6.46 16.45 17.08
C GLY A 70 6.81 14.99 17.38
N PHE A 71 6.06 14.02 16.85
CA PHE A 71 6.51 12.63 16.85
C PHE A 71 7.83 12.49 16.09
N ARG A 72 8.71 11.61 16.57
CA ARG A 72 10.04 11.40 15.99
C ARG A 72 10.23 9.93 15.67
N ALA A 73 10.65 9.66 14.45
CA ALA A 73 11.18 8.39 13.97
C ALA A 73 12.39 8.67 13.08
N ASP A 74 13.15 7.66 12.70
CA ASP A 74 14.31 7.82 11.85
C ASP A 74 13.88 7.85 10.37
N VAL A 75 12.97 6.98 10.00
CA VAL A 75 12.40 6.90 8.65
C VAL A 75 10.88 6.76 8.74
N ALA A 76 10.18 7.21 7.69
CA ALA A 76 8.76 6.92 7.51
C ALA A 76 8.50 6.43 6.09
N HIS A 77 7.40 5.72 5.90
CA HIS A 77 7.03 5.00 4.68
C HIS A 77 5.74 5.55 4.03
N PRO A 78 5.65 6.84 3.71
CA PRO A 78 4.47 7.39 3.05
C PRO A 78 4.40 7.00 1.58
N CYS A 79 3.20 7.08 1.01
CA CYS A 79 3.04 6.98 -0.43
C CYS A 79 3.47 8.28 -1.15
N SER A 80 3.75 8.17 -2.43
CA SER A 80 4.47 9.16 -3.24
C SER A 80 3.85 10.56 -3.23
N GLN A 81 2.53 10.67 -3.14
CA GLN A 81 1.78 11.92 -3.13
C GLN A 81 2.05 12.78 -1.87
N MET A 82 2.57 12.18 -0.80
CA MET A 82 2.86 12.89 0.45
C MET A 82 4.22 13.56 0.50
N VAL A 83 5.14 13.21 -0.40
CA VAL A 83 6.55 13.64 -0.35
C VAL A 83 6.70 15.16 -0.34
N SER A 84 5.95 15.86 -1.20
CA SER A 84 5.98 17.33 -1.23
C SER A 84 5.51 17.95 0.08
N LYS A 85 4.46 17.39 0.70
CA LYS A 85 3.91 17.87 1.98
C LYS A 85 4.94 17.78 3.11
N TYR A 86 5.63 16.64 3.23
CA TYR A 86 6.71 16.46 4.21
C TYR A 86 7.91 17.39 3.95
N ARG A 87 8.33 17.51 2.68
CA ARG A 87 9.45 18.37 2.28
C ARG A 87 9.16 19.84 2.56
N ASP A 88 8.02 20.33 2.12
CA ASP A 88 7.63 21.73 2.24
C ASP A 88 7.40 22.15 3.69
N ALA A 89 6.97 21.21 4.55
CA ALA A 89 6.93 21.39 5.99
C ALA A 89 8.33 21.35 6.67
N GLY A 90 9.38 21.02 5.91
CA GLY A 90 10.76 20.96 6.42
C GLY A 90 11.00 19.79 7.39
N LEU A 91 10.22 18.73 7.29
CA LEU A 91 10.24 17.57 8.20
C LEU A 91 11.22 16.47 7.77
N ILE A 92 11.68 16.51 6.53
CA ILE A 92 12.59 15.51 5.95
C ILE A 92 13.90 16.12 5.49
N GLU A 93 14.89 15.29 5.30
CA GLU A 93 16.18 15.61 4.69
C GLU A 93 16.47 14.65 3.53
N PRO A 94 17.28 15.08 2.54
CA PRO A 94 17.55 14.26 1.36
C PRO A 94 18.42 13.06 1.74
N TRP A 95 18.20 11.96 1.02
CA TRP A 95 19.06 10.78 1.07
C TRP A 95 20.37 11.02 0.29
N ASP A 96 21.48 10.59 0.85
CA ASP A 96 22.74 10.40 0.11
C ASP A 96 22.70 9.03 -0.58
N VAL A 97 22.25 9.00 -1.84
CA VAL A 97 22.13 7.75 -2.60
C VAL A 97 23.47 7.06 -2.89
N SER A 98 24.63 7.72 -2.65
CA SER A 98 25.92 7.05 -2.73
C SER A 98 26.09 5.99 -1.63
N ARG A 99 25.30 6.09 -0.57
CA ARG A 99 25.22 5.13 0.55
C ARG A 99 24.16 4.03 0.32
N ILE A 100 23.43 4.09 -0.80
CA ILE A 100 22.36 3.16 -1.15
C ILE A 100 22.70 2.46 -2.48
N PRO A 101 23.55 1.43 -2.48
CA PRO A 101 23.99 0.75 -3.71
C PRO A 101 22.84 0.22 -4.56
N GLU A 102 21.78 -0.30 -3.93
CA GLU A 102 20.63 -0.88 -4.62
C GLU A 102 19.72 0.20 -5.26
N PHE A 103 19.91 1.48 -4.96
CA PHE A 103 19.16 2.58 -5.58
C PHE A 103 19.21 2.57 -7.11
N ALA A 104 20.35 2.13 -7.68
CA ALA A 104 20.52 2.02 -9.13
C ALA A 104 19.64 0.95 -9.79
N ASN A 105 19.06 0.05 -9.01
CA ASN A 105 18.20 -1.05 -9.48
C ASN A 105 16.70 -0.71 -9.39
N ILE A 106 16.35 0.44 -8.81
CA ILE A 106 14.97 0.94 -8.82
C ILE A 106 14.59 1.24 -10.28
N ASP A 107 13.42 0.75 -10.70
CA ASP A 107 12.91 1.03 -12.03
C ASP A 107 12.78 2.56 -12.22
N PRO A 108 13.35 3.13 -13.29
CA PRO A 108 13.36 4.57 -13.53
C PRO A 108 11.96 5.22 -13.57
N GLU A 109 10.91 4.45 -13.84
CA GLU A 109 9.53 4.94 -13.86
C GLU A 109 9.11 5.48 -12.49
N PHE A 110 9.48 4.79 -11.40
CA PHE A 110 9.19 5.24 -10.03
C PHE A 110 9.99 6.48 -9.59
N LEU A 111 11.03 6.83 -10.33
CA LEU A 111 11.89 8.00 -10.08
C LEU A 111 11.58 9.18 -11.01
N ALA A 112 10.59 9.05 -11.89
CA ALA A 112 10.34 10.03 -12.97
C ALA A 112 9.81 11.38 -12.44
N SER A 113 9.18 11.44 -11.26
CA SER A 113 8.65 12.69 -10.71
C SER A 113 9.78 13.65 -10.28
N PRO A 114 9.77 14.92 -10.74
CA PRO A 114 10.75 15.91 -10.32
C PRO A 114 10.66 16.29 -8.84
N ILE A 115 9.59 15.89 -8.15
CA ILE A 115 9.40 16.13 -6.71
C ILE A 115 10.37 15.29 -5.86
N PHE A 116 10.76 14.13 -6.36
CA PHE A 116 11.62 13.21 -5.61
C PHE A 116 13.08 13.60 -5.59
N LYS A 117 13.49 14.53 -6.45
CA LYS A 117 14.90 14.97 -6.57
C LYS A 117 15.00 16.43 -6.95
N ASP A 118 15.91 17.14 -6.27
CA ASP A 118 16.33 18.51 -6.62
C ASP A 118 17.84 18.68 -6.40
N ASP A 119 18.33 19.93 -6.41
CA ASP A 119 19.76 20.25 -6.21
C ASP A 119 20.28 19.84 -4.80
N ALA A 120 19.40 19.67 -3.82
CA ALA A 120 19.76 19.24 -2.47
C ALA A 120 19.93 17.70 -2.38
N GLY A 121 19.34 16.93 -3.27
CA GLY A 121 19.49 15.48 -3.33
C GLY A 121 18.20 14.74 -3.66
N VAL A 122 18.12 13.48 -3.23
CA VAL A 122 16.95 12.59 -3.41
C VAL A 122 16.14 12.59 -2.12
N TRP A 123 14.87 12.94 -2.20
CA TRP A 123 13.97 13.09 -1.06
C TRP A 123 13.16 11.84 -0.75
N TYR A 124 13.12 10.88 -1.68
CA TYR A 124 12.25 9.73 -1.62
C TYR A 124 12.89 8.49 -2.23
N ILE A 125 12.80 7.38 -1.54
CA ILE A 125 13.25 6.07 -2.02
C ILE A 125 12.03 5.20 -2.20
N PRO A 126 11.49 5.08 -3.42
CA PRO A 126 10.35 4.18 -3.67
C PRO A 126 10.77 2.72 -3.45
N THR A 127 9.91 1.94 -2.80
CA THR A 127 10.20 0.55 -2.41
C THR A 127 9.17 -0.45 -2.89
N ASP A 128 7.90 -0.07 -2.88
CA ASP A 128 6.79 -0.95 -3.18
C ASP A 128 5.69 -0.25 -3.97
N TRP A 129 4.88 -1.04 -4.64
CA TRP A 129 3.76 -0.54 -5.45
C TRP A 129 2.64 -1.57 -5.52
N GLY A 130 1.45 -1.09 -5.81
CA GLY A 130 0.28 -1.92 -5.98
C GLY A 130 -0.72 -1.33 -6.97
N ALA A 131 -1.84 -2.00 -7.08
CA ALA A 131 -2.95 -1.60 -7.93
C ALA A 131 -4.24 -1.49 -7.10
N THR A 132 -5.08 -0.53 -7.48
CA THR A 132 -6.46 -0.44 -7.00
C THR A 132 -7.38 -0.66 -8.17
N ALA A 133 -8.31 -1.61 -8.04
CA ALA A 133 -9.26 -1.97 -9.08
C ALA A 133 -10.56 -2.52 -8.49
N ILE A 134 -11.48 -2.98 -9.33
CA ILE A 134 -12.73 -3.58 -8.88
C ILE A 134 -12.46 -4.99 -8.35
N ALA A 135 -12.66 -5.21 -7.05
CA ALA A 135 -12.81 -6.54 -6.46
C ALA A 135 -14.31 -6.91 -6.45
N TYR A 136 -14.64 -8.11 -6.89
CA TYR A 136 -16.04 -8.57 -6.92
C TYR A 136 -16.17 -10.07 -6.74
N ASN A 137 -17.34 -10.52 -6.28
CA ASN A 137 -17.64 -11.95 -6.20
C ASN A 137 -18.18 -12.45 -7.56
N PRO A 138 -17.42 -13.25 -8.34
CA PRO A 138 -17.82 -13.67 -9.68
C PRO A 138 -19.01 -14.65 -9.70
N ASP A 139 -19.35 -15.30 -8.58
CA ASP A 139 -20.52 -16.17 -8.47
C ASP A 139 -21.83 -15.38 -8.36
N LEU A 140 -21.75 -14.12 -7.90
CA LEU A 140 -22.90 -13.26 -7.61
C LEU A 140 -23.00 -12.03 -8.52
N VAL A 141 -21.89 -11.61 -9.09
CA VAL A 141 -21.78 -10.42 -9.95
C VAL A 141 -21.31 -10.84 -11.34
N PRO A 142 -22.13 -10.69 -12.39
CA PRO A 142 -21.73 -10.99 -13.75
C PRO A 142 -20.53 -10.12 -14.19
N ALA A 143 -19.61 -10.68 -14.96
CA ALA A 143 -18.44 -9.98 -15.46
C ALA A 143 -18.79 -8.74 -16.32
N ASP A 144 -19.90 -8.79 -17.05
CA ASP A 144 -20.37 -7.65 -17.84
C ASP A 144 -20.75 -6.45 -16.97
N ASP A 145 -21.19 -6.66 -15.75
CA ASP A 145 -21.58 -5.57 -14.83
C ASP A 145 -20.34 -4.78 -14.33
N VAL A 146 -19.18 -5.43 -14.24
CA VAL A 146 -17.91 -4.86 -13.79
C VAL A 146 -16.96 -4.51 -14.94
N ALA A 147 -17.44 -4.56 -16.18
CA ALA A 147 -16.67 -4.13 -17.34
C ALA A 147 -16.44 -2.60 -17.40
N SER A 148 -17.08 -1.85 -16.51
CA SER A 148 -16.98 -0.39 -16.40
C SER A 148 -17.04 0.03 -14.93
N LEU A 149 -16.33 1.11 -14.59
CA LEU A 149 -16.38 1.74 -13.24
C LEU A 149 -17.78 2.31 -12.92
N GLN A 150 -18.66 2.42 -13.91
CA GLN A 150 -20.06 2.83 -13.69
C GLN A 150 -20.86 1.82 -12.87
N VAL A 151 -20.31 0.64 -12.60
CA VAL A 151 -20.90 -0.34 -11.66
C VAL A 151 -21.19 0.28 -10.29
N PHE A 152 -20.33 1.21 -9.82
CA PHE A 152 -20.53 1.92 -8.55
C PHE A 152 -21.74 2.86 -8.56
N LEU A 153 -22.25 3.25 -9.74
CA LEU A 153 -23.50 4.02 -9.89
C LEU A 153 -24.73 3.14 -10.08
N SER A 154 -24.55 1.84 -10.29
CA SER A 154 -25.65 0.93 -10.65
C SER A 154 -26.61 0.75 -9.47
N PRO A 155 -27.91 1.00 -9.65
CA PRO A 155 -28.92 0.78 -8.62
C PRO A 155 -29.06 -0.71 -8.25
N LYS A 156 -28.56 -1.63 -9.10
CA LYS A 156 -28.49 -3.06 -8.83
C LYS A 156 -27.65 -3.39 -7.60
N TYR A 157 -26.62 -2.59 -7.35
CA TYR A 157 -25.67 -2.77 -6.23
C TYR A 157 -25.84 -1.74 -5.11
N LYS A 158 -27.02 -1.12 -5.02
CA LYS A 158 -27.29 -0.14 -3.96
C LYS A 158 -27.14 -0.77 -2.57
N GLY A 159 -26.28 -0.17 -1.73
CA GLY A 159 -25.94 -0.68 -0.41
C GLY A 159 -25.13 -1.99 -0.44
N ARG A 160 -24.47 -2.29 -1.57
CA ARG A 160 -23.66 -3.49 -1.79
C ARG A 160 -22.29 -3.18 -2.40
N THR A 161 -21.90 -1.91 -2.45
CA THR A 161 -20.57 -1.48 -2.86
C THR A 161 -19.78 -0.96 -1.66
N SER A 162 -18.46 -1.00 -1.75
CA SER A 162 -17.56 -0.40 -0.76
C SER A 162 -16.40 0.31 -1.43
N LEU A 163 -15.96 1.39 -0.82
CA LEU A 163 -14.80 2.19 -1.26
C LEU A 163 -13.82 2.32 -0.09
N PRO A 164 -12.52 2.57 -0.36
CA PRO A 164 -11.57 2.86 0.71
C PRO A 164 -11.89 4.21 1.39
N ASP A 165 -11.61 4.30 2.67
CA ASP A 165 -11.58 5.58 3.41
C ASP A 165 -10.25 6.31 3.16
N SER A 166 -9.88 6.41 1.89
CA SER A 166 -8.67 7.02 1.36
C SER A 166 -9.06 8.04 0.29
N SER A 167 -8.73 9.31 0.55
CA SER A 167 -9.02 10.39 -0.41
C SER A 167 -8.37 10.14 -1.75
N ASP A 168 -7.10 9.72 -1.78
CA ASP A 168 -6.36 9.52 -3.03
C ASP A 168 -6.99 8.42 -3.89
N ASP A 169 -7.40 7.30 -3.28
CA ASP A 169 -8.03 6.19 -4.01
C ASP A 169 -9.42 6.51 -4.56
N VAL A 170 -10.25 7.20 -3.77
CA VAL A 170 -11.61 7.53 -4.24
C VAL A 170 -11.58 8.61 -5.33
N TRP A 171 -10.62 9.55 -5.27
CA TRP A 171 -10.45 10.53 -6.34
C TRP A 171 -9.84 9.90 -7.59
N ALA A 172 -8.90 8.95 -7.47
CA ALA A 172 -8.40 8.19 -8.60
C ALA A 172 -9.55 7.44 -9.33
N LEU A 173 -10.42 6.76 -8.56
CA LEU A 173 -11.62 6.12 -9.09
C LEU A 173 -12.52 7.11 -9.84
N ALA A 174 -12.84 8.25 -9.23
CA ALA A 174 -13.75 9.23 -9.80
C ALA A 174 -13.19 9.92 -11.06
N TYR A 175 -11.89 10.20 -11.06
CA TYR A 175 -11.22 10.74 -12.23
C TYR A 175 -11.23 9.75 -13.39
N LEU A 176 -10.85 8.51 -13.17
CA LEU A 176 -10.97 7.45 -14.16
C LEU A 176 -12.40 7.34 -14.69
N ALA A 177 -13.38 7.21 -13.82
CA ALA A 177 -14.79 7.09 -14.16
C ALA A 177 -15.36 8.28 -14.95
N THR A 178 -14.70 9.43 -14.90
CA THR A 178 -15.03 10.66 -15.65
C THR A 178 -14.06 10.97 -16.79
N GLY A 179 -13.16 10.03 -17.13
CA GLY A 179 -12.29 10.09 -18.31
C GLY A 179 -10.97 10.84 -18.10
N VAL A 180 -10.54 11.01 -16.85
CA VAL A 180 -9.23 11.59 -16.50
C VAL A 180 -8.27 10.46 -16.15
N THR A 181 -7.15 10.35 -16.85
CA THR A 181 -6.11 9.33 -16.65
C THR A 181 -4.78 9.91 -16.13
N ASP A 182 -4.69 11.24 -16.07
CA ASP A 182 -3.56 11.98 -15.49
C ASP A 182 -4.12 13.04 -14.54
N TRP A 183 -3.84 12.91 -13.26
CA TRP A 183 -4.34 13.81 -12.22
C TRP A 183 -3.33 14.87 -11.76
N THR A 184 -2.17 14.95 -12.41
CA THR A 184 -1.12 15.92 -12.04
C THR A 184 -1.54 17.35 -12.31
N VAL A 185 -2.46 17.57 -13.26
CA VAL A 185 -3.07 18.88 -13.56
C VAL A 185 -4.58 18.70 -13.75
N ILE A 186 -5.36 19.06 -12.74
CA ILE A 186 -6.81 18.96 -12.73
C ILE A 186 -7.46 20.31 -12.92
N SER A 187 -8.32 20.44 -13.93
CA SER A 187 -9.15 21.61 -14.14
C SER A 187 -10.34 21.65 -13.17
N GLU A 188 -10.91 22.84 -12.98
CA GLU A 188 -12.11 23.02 -12.14
C GLU A 188 -13.32 22.19 -12.65
N ASP A 189 -13.46 22.02 -13.96
CA ASP A 189 -14.57 21.24 -14.53
C ASP A 189 -14.37 19.73 -14.29
N GLN A 190 -13.12 19.22 -14.38
CA GLN A 190 -12.78 17.83 -14.06
C GLN A 190 -13.01 17.53 -12.58
N PHE A 191 -12.56 18.41 -11.70
CA PHE A 191 -12.81 18.28 -10.26
C PHE A 191 -14.31 18.21 -9.95
N LYS A 192 -15.12 19.13 -10.49
CA LYS A 192 -16.58 19.15 -10.30
C LYS A 192 -17.27 17.90 -10.85
N ALA A 193 -16.83 17.42 -12.02
CA ALA A 193 -17.37 16.20 -12.62
C ALA A 193 -17.09 14.98 -11.74
N ALA A 194 -15.86 14.82 -11.27
CA ALA A 194 -15.47 13.74 -10.38
C ALA A 194 -16.20 13.81 -9.02
N ALA A 195 -16.31 15.01 -8.41
CA ALA A 195 -17.07 15.21 -7.19
C ALA A 195 -18.57 14.85 -7.34
N ALA A 196 -19.17 15.22 -8.45
CA ALA A 196 -20.55 14.85 -8.75
C ALA A 196 -20.72 13.34 -8.91
N TRP A 197 -19.76 12.68 -9.58
CA TRP A 197 -19.76 11.24 -9.73
C TRP A 197 -19.63 10.54 -8.37
N LEU A 198 -18.72 10.98 -7.49
CA LEU A 198 -18.55 10.43 -6.13
C LEU A 198 -19.82 10.57 -5.28
N ARG A 199 -20.54 11.70 -5.36
CA ARG A 199 -21.82 11.87 -4.67
C ARG A 199 -22.87 10.85 -5.14
N GLU A 200 -22.91 10.54 -6.42
CA GLU A 200 -23.81 9.49 -6.93
C GLU A 200 -23.36 8.10 -6.48
N ALA A 201 -22.04 7.78 -6.53
CA ALA A 201 -21.50 6.51 -6.07
C ALA A 201 -21.75 6.31 -4.56
N HIS A 202 -21.58 7.36 -3.74
CA HIS A 202 -21.85 7.33 -2.30
C HIS A 202 -23.24 6.79 -1.95
N LYS A 203 -24.26 7.03 -2.79
CA LYS A 203 -25.63 6.52 -2.57
C LYS A 203 -25.74 4.98 -2.60
N ASN A 204 -24.75 4.31 -3.20
CA ASN A 204 -24.68 2.86 -3.31
C ASN A 204 -23.70 2.23 -2.32
N VAL A 205 -22.85 3.05 -1.66
CA VAL A 205 -21.84 2.60 -0.70
C VAL A 205 -22.50 2.08 0.57
N ALA A 206 -22.14 0.85 0.98
CA ALA A 206 -22.53 0.26 2.26
C ALA A 206 -21.60 0.76 3.38
N SER A 207 -20.29 0.77 3.10
CA SER A 207 -19.25 1.22 4.05
C SER A 207 -18.03 1.76 3.31
N TYR A 208 -17.27 2.59 4.00
CA TYR A 208 -15.90 2.94 3.65
C TYR A 208 -14.97 2.12 4.53
N TRP A 209 -14.10 1.32 3.92
CA TRP A 209 -13.18 0.46 4.64
C TRP A 209 -11.84 1.19 4.92
N ALA A 210 -11.29 0.97 6.12
CA ALA A 210 -10.07 1.63 6.56
C ALA A 210 -8.80 0.81 6.30
N ASP A 211 -8.93 -0.51 6.22
CA ASP A 211 -7.81 -1.43 5.93
C ASP A 211 -8.26 -2.64 5.07
N PRO A 212 -7.34 -3.32 4.38
CA PRO A 212 -7.65 -4.43 3.49
C PRO A 212 -8.32 -5.63 4.18
N ALA A 213 -8.01 -5.88 5.46
CA ALA A 213 -8.64 -6.98 6.21
C ALA A 213 -10.11 -6.67 6.51
N GLU A 214 -10.45 -5.41 6.82
CA GLU A 214 -11.84 -4.96 6.94
C GLU A 214 -12.59 -5.15 5.61
N MET A 215 -12.00 -4.69 4.50
CA MET A 215 -12.59 -4.87 3.17
C MET A 215 -12.86 -6.35 2.87
N SER A 216 -11.90 -7.22 3.15
CA SER A 216 -12.02 -8.66 2.94
C SER A 216 -13.16 -9.26 3.78
N GLN A 217 -13.28 -8.87 5.05
CA GLN A 217 -14.32 -9.36 5.95
C GLN A 217 -15.73 -8.95 5.49
N ILE A 218 -15.93 -7.70 5.06
CA ILE A 218 -17.26 -7.25 4.60
C ILE A 218 -17.66 -7.89 3.26
N MET A 219 -16.69 -8.22 2.40
CA MET A 219 -16.95 -9.00 1.19
C MET A 219 -17.24 -10.48 1.52
N ALA A 220 -16.43 -11.10 2.37
CA ALA A 220 -16.61 -12.50 2.79
C ALA A 220 -17.95 -12.72 3.51
N SER A 221 -18.43 -11.74 4.27
CA SER A 221 -19.77 -11.79 4.89
C SER A 221 -20.91 -11.75 3.87
N GLY A 222 -20.63 -11.35 2.63
CA GLY A 222 -21.61 -11.12 1.59
C GLY A 222 -22.39 -9.81 1.74
N GLU A 223 -22.01 -8.93 2.64
CA GLU A 223 -22.59 -7.58 2.76
C GLU A 223 -22.24 -6.72 1.54
N VAL A 224 -20.98 -6.78 1.11
CA VAL A 224 -20.47 -6.10 -0.09
C VAL A 224 -20.24 -7.12 -1.20
N LEU A 225 -20.60 -6.77 -2.42
CA LEU A 225 -20.42 -7.59 -3.63
C LEU A 225 -19.40 -7.01 -4.60
N VAL A 226 -19.19 -5.69 -4.55
CA VAL A 226 -18.28 -4.94 -5.42
C VAL A 226 -17.55 -3.92 -4.58
N ALA A 227 -16.23 -3.96 -4.59
CA ALA A 227 -15.38 -3.00 -3.88
C ALA A 227 -14.36 -2.36 -4.82
N TRP A 228 -13.99 -1.11 -4.59
CA TRP A 228 -12.75 -0.54 -5.08
C TRP A 228 -11.67 -0.92 -4.08
N SER A 229 -10.77 -1.80 -4.47
CA SER A 229 -9.88 -2.51 -3.54
C SER A 229 -8.43 -2.42 -3.98
N TRP A 230 -7.54 -2.35 -3.02
CA TRP A 230 -6.13 -2.66 -3.24
C TRP A 230 -5.99 -4.17 -3.51
N ASN A 231 -4.91 -4.54 -4.18
CA ASN A 231 -4.68 -5.93 -4.59
C ASN A 231 -4.41 -6.88 -3.41
N ASP A 232 -3.87 -6.42 -2.28
CA ASP A 232 -3.68 -7.22 -1.07
C ASP A 232 -5.00 -7.66 -0.42
N GLY A 233 -6.02 -6.81 -0.43
CA GLY A 233 -7.36 -7.18 0.04
C GLY A 233 -7.97 -8.32 -0.78
N VAL A 234 -7.64 -8.41 -2.06
CA VAL A 234 -8.02 -9.55 -2.91
C VAL A 234 -7.22 -10.78 -2.55
N ALA A 235 -5.91 -10.64 -2.26
CA ALA A 235 -5.07 -11.75 -1.82
C ALA A 235 -5.61 -12.39 -0.52
N TYR A 236 -5.99 -11.60 0.48
CA TYR A 236 -6.62 -12.12 1.71
C TYR A 236 -7.88 -12.94 1.44
N LEU A 237 -8.74 -12.49 0.53
CA LEU A 237 -9.94 -13.23 0.14
C LEU A 237 -9.62 -14.55 -0.56
N GLN A 238 -8.59 -14.56 -1.42
CA GLN A 238 -8.13 -15.74 -2.13
C GLN A 238 -7.55 -16.78 -1.16
N ASP A 239 -6.74 -16.35 -0.21
CA ASP A 239 -6.13 -17.20 0.82
C ASP A 239 -7.19 -17.86 1.71
N ASP A 240 -8.28 -17.14 2.02
CA ASP A 240 -9.42 -17.67 2.74
C ASP A 240 -10.35 -18.56 1.87
N GLY A 241 -10.03 -18.72 0.58
CA GLY A 241 -10.80 -19.51 -0.37
C GLY A 241 -12.14 -18.88 -0.77
N TYR A 242 -12.30 -17.57 -0.57
CA TYR A 242 -13.47 -16.84 -1.02
C TYR A 242 -13.42 -16.58 -2.53
N PRO A 243 -14.54 -16.78 -3.26
CA PRO A 243 -14.58 -16.51 -4.70
C PRO A 243 -14.50 -15.00 -4.96
N VAL A 244 -13.33 -14.53 -5.33
CA VAL A 244 -13.07 -13.12 -5.68
C VAL A 244 -12.32 -13.03 -7.00
N ALA A 245 -12.69 -12.03 -7.80
CA ALA A 245 -11.96 -11.63 -9.01
C ALA A 245 -11.54 -10.16 -8.89
N PHE A 246 -10.39 -9.85 -9.48
CA PHE A 246 -9.81 -8.51 -9.51
C PHE A 246 -9.83 -7.96 -10.93
N GLN A 247 -10.76 -7.04 -11.21
CA GLN A 247 -10.99 -6.50 -12.56
C GLN A 247 -10.21 -5.22 -12.77
N ARG A 248 -9.05 -5.34 -13.41
CA ARG A 248 -8.17 -4.23 -13.78
C ARG A 248 -8.39 -3.71 -15.21
N GLU A 249 -9.12 -4.46 -16.03
CA GLU A 249 -9.40 -4.18 -17.43
C GLU A 249 -10.80 -3.54 -17.65
N ALA A 250 -11.33 -2.82 -16.62
CA ALA A 250 -12.52 -2.01 -16.82
C ALA A 250 -12.27 -0.96 -17.91
N THR A 251 -13.31 -0.58 -18.64
CA THR A 251 -13.19 0.34 -19.82
C THR A 251 -12.48 1.65 -19.46
N GLU A 252 -12.74 2.19 -18.30
CA GLU A 252 -12.12 3.43 -17.79
C GLU A 252 -10.76 3.17 -17.13
N GLY A 253 -10.46 1.91 -16.78
CA GLY A 253 -9.18 1.49 -16.25
C GLY A 253 -9.15 1.15 -14.76
N SER A 254 -7.94 1.19 -14.21
CA SER A 254 -7.61 0.98 -12.80
C SER A 254 -6.63 2.04 -12.32
N SER A 255 -6.35 2.11 -11.03
CA SER A 255 -5.26 2.96 -10.55
C SER A 255 -4.07 2.15 -10.05
N SER A 256 -2.93 2.79 -9.99
CA SER A 256 -1.71 2.28 -9.35
C SER A 256 -1.16 3.33 -8.40
N TRP A 257 -0.51 2.86 -7.36
CA TRP A 257 0.16 3.69 -6.36
C TRP A 257 1.51 3.07 -6.02
N PHE A 258 2.39 3.86 -5.43
CA PHE A 258 3.65 3.38 -4.90
C PHE A 258 4.05 4.15 -3.66
N CYS A 259 4.63 3.42 -2.71
CA CYS A 259 5.08 3.95 -1.44
C CYS A 259 6.60 3.76 -1.30
N GLY A 260 7.19 4.37 -0.28
CA GLY A 260 8.64 4.32 -0.10
C GLY A 260 9.10 5.19 1.06
N PHE A 261 10.37 5.19 1.33
CA PHE A 261 10.93 5.79 2.52
C PHE A 261 11.39 7.23 2.35
N ILE A 262 11.03 8.05 3.32
CA ILE A 262 11.56 9.39 3.56
C ILE A 262 12.49 9.38 4.77
N ASN A 263 13.54 10.21 4.75
CA ASN A 263 14.47 10.40 5.86
C ASN A 263 13.95 11.52 6.77
N LEU A 264 13.49 11.18 7.96
CA LEU A 264 12.91 12.15 8.88
C LEU A 264 14.01 12.94 9.60
N LYS A 265 13.86 14.26 9.65
CA LYS A 265 14.77 15.14 10.42
C LYS A 265 14.72 14.84 11.90
N ASN A 266 15.89 14.86 12.53
CA ASN A 266 16.05 14.68 13.97
C ASN A 266 15.50 13.32 14.45
N GLY A 267 15.71 12.27 13.68
CA GLY A 267 15.44 10.90 14.09
C GLY A 267 16.11 10.58 15.43
N PRO A 268 15.49 9.75 16.28
CA PRO A 268 16.00 9.44 17.61
C PRO A 268 17.17 8.45 17.59
N GLY A 269 17.37 7.75 16.48
CA GLY A 269 18.27 6.62 16.37
C GLY A 269 19.59 6.93 15.62
N SER A 270 20.01 5.99 14.80
CA SER A 270 21.26 6.05 14.04
C SER A 270 20.97 6.20 12.56
N GLU A 271 21.46 7.27 11.95
CA GLU A 271 21.38 7.49 10.51
C GLU A 271 22.02 6.33 9.73
N ASP A 272 23.17 5.80 10.17
CA ASP A 272 23.81 4.64 9.52
C ASP A 272 22.89 3.42 9.49
N LYS A 273 22.12 3.20 10.53
CA LYS A 273 21.15 2.10 10.59
C LYS A 273 19.96 2.35 9.69
N ALA A 274 19.50 3.59 9.54
CA ALA A 274 18.46 3.94 8.56
C ALA A 274 18.92 3.60 7.14
N TYR A 275 20.15 3.95 6.75
CA TYR A 275 20.71 3.55 5.46
C TYR A 275 20.86 2.04 5.29
N ASP A 276 21.31 1.33 6.32
CA ASP A 276 21.41 -0.13 6.29
C ASP A 276 20.04 -0.80 6.11
N PHE A 277 19.01 -0.25 6.74
CA PHE A 277 17.63 -0.71 6.59
C PHE A 277 17.11 -0.49 5.18
N ILE A 278 17.26 0.71 4.62
CA ILE A 278 16.86 1.00 3.23
C ILE A 278 17.62 0.11 2.23
N ASN A 279 18.93 -0.09 2.45
CA ASN A 279 19.70 -1.01 1.63
C ASN A 279 19.20 -2.45 1.74
N SER A 280 18.76 -2.89 2.90
CA SER A 280 18.18 -4.23 3.09
C SER A 280 16.86 -4.36 2.35
N TRP A 281 16.00 -3.36 2.46
CA TRP A 281 14.70 -3.31 1.81
C TRP A 281 14.81 -3.38 0.28
N LEU A 282 15.76 -2.65 -0.31
CA LEU A 282 15.95 -2.59 -1.76
C LEU A 282 16.63 -3.83 -2.35
N ARG A 283 17.07 -4.81 -1.56
CA ARG A 283 17.69 -6.01 -2.09
C ARG A 283 16.70 -6.85 -2.90
N PRO A 284 17.17 -7.54 -3.97
CA PRO A 284 16.30 -8.38 -4.77
C PRO A 284 15.53 -9.44 -3.96
N GLU A 285 16.14 -9.97 -2.91
CA GLU A 285 15.53 -11.02 -2.07
C GLU A 285 14.30 -10.53 -1.30
N ALA A 286 14.14 -9.21 -1.11
CA ALA A 286 12.94 -8.63 -0.48
C ALA A 286 11.69 -8.72 -1.38
N GLY A 287 11.84 -8.82 -2.71
CA GLY A 287 10.69 -8.86 -3.63
C GLY A 287 9.75 -10.04 -3.42
N PRO A 288 10.23 -11.30 -3.41
CA PRO A 288 9.37 -12.44 -3.07
C PRO A 288 8.76 -12.34 -1.68
N ALA A 289 9.52 -11.87 -0.67
CA ALA A 289 9.02 -11.70 0.68
C ALA A 289 7.88 -10.66 0.77
N LEU A 290 8.00 -9.55 0.02
CA LEU A 290 6.97 -8.53 -0.07
C LEU A 290 5.69 -9.07 -0.70
N LEU A 291 5.83 -9.81 -1.81
CA LEU A 291 4.67 -10.42 -2.46
C LEU A 291 3.98 -11.43 -1.56
N ASP A 292 4.74 -12.33 -0.95
CA ASP A 292 4.21 -13.40 -0.09
C ASP A 292 3.51 -12.85 1.17
N ALA A 293 4.08 -11.79 1.77
CA ALA A 293 3.57 -11.26 3.02
C ALA A 293 2.43 -10.26 2.84
N ILE A 294 2.47 -9.45 1.76
CA ILE A 294 1.59 -8.28 1.60
C ILE A 294 0.84 -8.32 0.26
N GLY A 295 1.37 -9.01 -0.76
CA GLY A 295 0.77 -9.05 -2.09
C GLY A 295 1.22 -7.91 -3.01
N TYR A 296 2.23 -7.12 -2.64
CA TYR A 296 2.68 -5.94 -3.39
C TYR A 296 3.90 -6.21 -4.27
N GLY A 297 4.06 -5.38 -5.29
CA GLY A 297 5.22 -5.38 -6.16
C GLY A 297 6.36 -4.54 -5.59
N HIS A 298 7.59 -4.96 -5.88
CA HIS A 298 8.79 -4.24 -5.47
C HIS A 298 9.27 -3.30 -6.59
N THR A 299 9.76 -2.11 -6.25
CA THR A 299 10.26 -1.12 -7.23
C THR A 299 11.60 -1.50 -7.84
N ASN A 300 12.39 -2.39 -7.21
CA ASN A 300 13.61 -2.94 -7.78
C ASN A 300 13.26 -3.98 -8.86
N ALA A 301 13.64 -3.71 -10.11
CA ALA A 301 13.38 -4.62 -11.24
C ALA A 301 14.01 -6.01 -11.07
N ALA A 302 15.18 -6.10 -10.39
CA ALA A 302 15.82 -7.37 -10.10
C ALA A 302 15.03 -8.18 -9.04
N ALA A 303 14.36 -7.51 -8.10
CA ALA A 303 13.49 -8.15 -7.13
C ALA A 303 12.24 -8.75 -7.81
N MET A 304 11.60 -7.98 -8.71
CA MET A 304 10.46 -8.47 -9.48
C MET A 304 10.83 -9.61 -10.46
N ALA A 305 12.09 -9.68 -10.89
CA ALA A 305 12.57 -10.81 -11.70
C ALA A 305 12.66 -12.14 -10.93
N LEU A 306 12.68 -12.11 -9.61
CA LEU A 306 12.63 -13.30 -8.75
C LEU A 306 11.21 -13.82 -8.50
N VAL A 307 10.20 -13.00 -8.79
CA VAL A 307 8.78 -13.35 -8.66
C VAL A 307 8.29 -14.00 -9.95
N SER A 308 7.60 -15.13 -9.87
CA SER A 308 7.09 -15.83 -11.06
C SER A 308 6.03 -14.99 -11.78
N LEU A 309 5.81 -15.26 -13.08
CA LEU A 309 4.73 -14.59 -13.82
C LEU A 309 3.36 -14.94 -13.23
N GLU A 310 3.14 -16.21 -12.85
CA GLU A 310 1.90 -16.70 -12.25
C GLU A 310 1.57 -15.96 -10.95
N ASP A 311 2.56 -15.78 -10.06
CA ASP A 311 2.37 -15.06 -8.81
C ASP A 311 2.05 -13.59 -9.06
N ARG A 312 2.73 -12.95 -10.03
CA ARG A 312 2.43 -11.56 -10.44
C ARG A 312 1.04 -11.40 -11.04
N GLU A 313 0.60 -12.36 -11.86
CA GLU A 313 -0.76 -12.38 -12.42
C GLU A 313 -1.80 -12.51 -11.31
N THR A 314 -1.59 -13.44 -10.39
CA THR A 314 -2.46 -13.66 -9.23
C THR A 314 -2.58 -12.42 -8.35
N ALA A 315 -1.46 -11.77 -8.07
CA ALA A 315 -1.41 -10.53 -7.28
C ALA A 315 -1.91 -9.28 -8.04
N GLY A 316 -2.25 -9.39 -9.32
CA GLY A 316 -2.66 -8.25 -10.13
C GLY A 316 -1.54 -7.25 -10.42
N LEU A 317 -0.29 -7.71 -10.52
CA LEU A 317 0.92 -6.88 -10.71
C LEU A 317 1.47 -6.96 -12.14
N THR A 318 0.69 -7.44 -13.09
CA THR A 318 1.06 -7.47 -14.51
C THR A 318 0.57 -6.25 -15.25
N GLU A 319 1.15 -6.00 -16.43
CA GLU A 319 0.65 -4.97 -17.35
C GLU A 319 -0.80 -5.23 -17.74
N VAL A 320 -1.54 -4.15 -17.98
CA VAL A 320 -2.93 -4.16 -18.45
C VAL A 320 -3.05 -3.32 -19.71
N ASN A 321 -4.07 -3.59 -20.54
CA ASN A 321 -4.33 -2.80 -21.75
C ASN A 321 -5.24 -1.61 -21.47
N ALA A 322 -6.06 -1.68 -20.43
CA ALA A 322 -6.90 -0.58 -19.99
C ALA A 322 -6.07 0.59 -19.44
N PRO A 323 -6.60 1.81 -19.42
CA PRO A 323 -5.90 2.94 -18.80
C PRO A 323 -5.52 2.70 -17.35
N VAL A 324 -4.36 3.22 -16.94
CA VAL A 324 -3.92 3.22 -15.53
C VAL A 324 -3.68 4.65 -15.09
N LEU A 325 -4.37 5.09 -14.04
CA LEU A 325 -4.09 6.34 -13.37
C LEU A 325 -3.04 6.06 -12.27
N ALA A 326 -1.80 6.50 -12.50
CA ALA A 326 -0.77 6.43 -11.47
C ALA A 326 -0.98 7.53 -10.42
N GLN A 327 -1.08 7.14 -9.16
CA GLN A 327 -1.21 8.06 -8.02
C GLN A 327 0.16 8.71 -7.71
N THR A 328 0.65 9.49 -8.67
CA THR A 328 1.87 10.28 -8.53
C THR A 328 1.60 11.57 -7.78
N PRO A 329 2.63 12.27 -7.27
CA PRO A 329 2.42 13.58 -6.64
C PRO A 329 1.65 14.54 -7.55
N ASN A 330 0.61 15.15 -7.01
CA ASN A 330 -0.23 16.16 -7.66
C ASN A 330 -0.11 17.52 -6.96
N ASP A 331 -0.90 18.50 -7.40
CA ASP A 331 -0.91 19.84 -6.77
C ASP A 331 -1.40 19.74 -5.31
N PRO A 332 -0.59 20.16 -4.31
CA PRO A 332 -0.95 20.05 -2.89
C PRO A 332 -2.24 20.78 -2.53
N ALA A 333 -2.51 21.93 -3.16
CA ALA A 333 -3.76 22.68 -2.88
C ALA A 333 -4.98 21.96 -3.46
N MET A 334 -4.83 21.29 -4.60
CA MET A 334 -5.88 20.44 -5.15
C MET A 334 -6.11 19.22 -4.25
N ARG A 335 -5.07 18.57 -3.75
CA ARG A 335 -5.18 17.42 -2.85
C ARG A 335 -5.89 17.78 -1.54
N GLU A 336 -5.54 18.91 -0.90
CA GLU A 336 -6.26 19.40 0.31
C GLU A 336 -7.74 19.68 0.03
N ARG A 337 -8.05 20.19 -1.16
CA ARG A 337 -9.43 20.42 -1.58
C ARG A 337 -10.18 19.11 -1.81
N GLN A 338 -9.52 18.11 -2.40
CA GLN A 338 -10.06 16.76 -2.59
C GLN A 338 -10.39 16.12 -1.25
N LEU A 339 -9.48 16.19 -0.28
CA LEU A 339 -9.71 15.68 1.07
C LEU A 339 -10.92 16.34 1.72
N ALA A 340 -11.00 17.68 1.71
CA ALA A 340 -12.12 18.41 2.30
C ALA A 340 -13.47 18.07 1.63
N GLU A 341 -13.48 17.92 0.31
CA GLU A 341 -14.66 17.56 -0.45
C GLU A 341 -15.12 16.12 -0.18
N PHE A 342 -14.17 15.17 -0.05
CA PHE A 342 -14.48 13.78 0.26
C PHE A 342 -15.14 13.65 1.63
N GLU A 343 -14.66 14.38 2.66
CA GLU A 343 -15.30 14.42 3.96
C GLU A 343 -16.76 14.94 3.90
N GLN A 344 -17.03 15.94 3.04
CA GLN A 344 -18.40 16.41 2.82
C GLN A 344 -19.27 15.34 2.16
N ILE A 345 -18.74 14.64 1.17
CA ILE A 345 -19.45 13.55 0.47
C ILE A 345 -19.81 12.42 1.46
N LYS A 346 -18.84 11.97 2.29
CA LYS A 346 -19.10 10.97 3.34
C LYS A 346 -20.17 11.43 4.33
N ALA A 347 -20.22 12.71 4.63
CA ALA A 347 -21.25 13.30 5.49
C ALA A 347 -22.62 13.53 4.81
N GLY A 348 -22.74 13.22 3.49
CA GLY A 348 -23.99 13.29 2.73
C GLY A 348 -24.31 14.69 2.15
N PHE A 349 -23.29 15.55 1.95
CA PHE A 349 -23.42 16.89 1.39
C PHE A 349 -22.92 17.02 -0.05
#